data_7b57880595ca23c09e178e59b57d1ea6
#
_entry.id   7b57880595ca23c09e178e59b57d1ea6
#
_cell.length_a   1.000
_cell.length_b   1.000
_cell.length_c   1.000
_cell.angle_alpha   90.00
_cell.angle_beta   90.00
_cell.angle_gamma   90.00
#
_symmetry.space_group_name_H-M   'P 1'
#
loop_
_entity.id
_entity.type
_entity.pdbx_description
1 polymer ?
#
loop_
_entity_poly.entity_id
_entity_poly.type
_entity_poly.pdbx_seq_one_letter_code
_entity_poly.pdbx_strand_id
1 'polypeptide(L)'
;MPIVSSLKRSLWGIRHECNFGLKQLRRGRASYLVNVLAYRVLAIWPTLPGANKVCCLETTDGDVLYYRRNRGDLQGIREIYIDEIYSLPDGANPTSLVDFGANIGIATIWLSRRYGLHASLSVEPVPENFALLQRNLLANNLFGQTLNAAIGATNGTVMFDGSFETNMGRMGAGTLEVTVHGVAQVVANLDFAPSLLKVDVEGAERDLFLDQEPSWAQAFQLIVIEVHPEHVDPVELETAIMNQGFRYFPPKEVSTGIHRAKRERLFVRQPSTLTR
;
A
#
# COMPACT_ATOMS: atom_id res chain seq x y z
N MET A 1 -4.36 3.37 33.17
CA MET A 1 -3.43 4.10 32.28
C MET A 1 -3.56 3.82 30.76
N PRO A 2 -4.21 2.75 30.25
CA PRO A 2 -4.35 2.54 28.80
C PRO A 2 -5.31 3.53 28.10
N ILE A 3 -6.35 4.02 28.76
CA ILE A 3 -7.35 4.93 28.18
C ILE A 3 -6.75 6.31 27.83
N VAL A 4 -5.87 6.86 28.67
CA VAL A 4 -5.24 8.18 28.44
C VAL A 4 -4.27 8.13 27.25
N SER A 5 -3.56 7.02 27.06
CA SER A 5 -2.67 6.83 25.90
C SER A 5 -3.43 6.66 24.60
N SER A 6 -4.59 6.01 24.63
CA SER A 6 -5.48 5.85 23.47
C SER A 6 -6.10 7.20 23.06
N LEU A 7 -6.55 8.01 24.04
CA LEU A 7 -7.12 9.33 23.78
C LEU A 7 -6.07 10.30 23.19
N LYS A 8 -4.86 10.30 23.71
CA LYS A 8 -3.74 11.11 23.19
C LYS A 8 -3.40 10.72 21.74
N ARG A 9 -3.37 9.42 21.42
CA ARG A 9 -3.14 8.93 20.06
C ARG A 9 -4.26 9.36 19.10
N SER A 10 -5.51 9.27 19.53
CA SER A 10 -6.65 9.71 18.73
C SER A 10 -6.62 11.21 18.43
N LEU A 11 -6.32 12.03 19.43
CA LEU A 11 -6.20 13.49 19.28
C LEU A 11 -5.01 13.88 18.40
N TRP A 12 -3.90 13.18 18.53
CA TRP A 12 -2.74 13.38 17.66
C TRP A 12 -3.08 13.10 16.20
N GLY A 13 -3.73 11.97 15.91
CA GLY A 13 -4.16 11.62 14.57
C GLY A 13 -5.08 12.67 13.95
N ILE A 14 -6.10 13.11 14.69
CA ILE A 14 -7.02 14.18 14.25
C ILE A 14 -6.24 15.45 13.91
N ARG A 15 -5.30 15.85 14.76
CA ARG A 15 -4.50 17.07 14.54
C ARG A 15 -3.68 16.99 13.24
N HIS A 16 -3.05 15.85 12.95
CA HIS A 16 -2.24 15.66 11.74
C HIS A 16 -3.11 15.58 10.48
N GLU A 17 -4.23 14.88 10.52
CA GLU A 17 -5.21 14.83 9.43
C GLU A 17 -5.80 16.23 9.15
N CYS A 18 -6.12 17.00 10.19
CA CYS A 18 -6.58 18.38 10.02
C CYS A 18 -5.47 19.29 9.44
N ASN A 19 -4.23 19.15 9.90
CA ASN A 19 -3.11 19.92 9.34
C ASN A 19 -2.88 19.58 7.87
N PHE A 20 -2.93 18.31 7.48
CA PHE A 20 -2.86 17.90 6.09
C PHE A 20 -3.99 18.55 5.28
N GLY A 21 -5.25 18.43 5.73
CA GLY A 21 -6.39 19.06 5.08
C GLY A 21 -6.27 20.58 4.92
N LEU A 22 -5.73 21.27 5.91
CA LEU A 22 -5.61 22.71 5.91
C LEU A 22 -4.41 23.24 5.09
N LYS A 23 -3.29 22.53 5.11
CA LYS A 23 -2.02 23.02 4.56
C LYS A 23 -1.63 22.37 3.23
N GLN A 24 -1.98 21.08 3.04
CA GLN A 24 -1.52 20.34 1.88
C GLN A 24 -2.62 20.05 0.84
N LEU A 25 -3.87 20.44 1.10
CA LEU A 25 -4.92 20.31 0.10
C LEU A 25 -5.20 21.63 -0.62
N ARG A 26 -5.18 21.57 -1.95
CA ARG A 26 -5.59 22.68 -2.85
C ARG A 26 -7.10 22.64 -3.08
N ARG A 27 -7.67 21.46 -3.32
CA ARG A 27 -9.09 21.25 -3.59
C ARG A 27 -9.65 20.15 -2.68
N GLY A 28 -10.95 20.17 -2.39
CA GLY A 28 -11.61 19.17 -1.57
C GLY A 28 -11.38 19.31 -0.06
N ARG A 29 -10.72 20.39 0.39
CA ARG A 29 -10.34 20.64 1.79
C ARG A 29 -11.51 20.47 2.78
N ALA A 30 -12.61 21.16 2.54
CA ALA A 30 -13.78 21.11 3.43
C ALA A 30 -14.39 19.70 3.46
N SER A 31 -14.52 19.07 2.30
CA SER A 31 -15.04 17.71 2.19
C SER A 31 -14.13 16.71 2.92
N TYR A 32 -12.82 16.80 2.77
CA TYR A 32 -11.87 15.95 3.47
C TYR A 32 -11.97 16.11 4.99
N LEU A 33 -11.97 17.34 5.50
CA LEU A 33 -12.08 17.60 6.93
C LEU A 33 -13.39 17.07 7.54
N VAL A 34 -14.51 17.28 6.83
CA VAL A 34 -15.80 16.70 7.24
C VAL A 34 -15.75 15.17 7.24
N ASN A 35 -15.09 14.57 6.24
CA ASN A 35 -14.99 13.12 6.14
C ASN A 35 -14.08 12.53 7.24
N VAL A 36 -12.99 13.21 7.59
CA VAL A 36 -12.13 12.82 8.73
C VAL A 36 -12.91 12.82 10.03
N LEU A 37 -13.75 13.84 10.27
CA LEU A 37 -14.59 13.89 11.45
C LEU A 37 -15.68 12.80 11.40
N ALA A 38 -16.37 12.66 10.25
CA ALA A 38 -17.38 11.64 10.06
C ALA A 38 -16.83 10.21 10.18
N TYR A 39 -15.59 9.98 9.76
CA TYR A 39 -14.90 8.71 9.93
C TYR A 39 -14.83 8.24 11.39
N ARG A 40 -14.65 9.17 12.34
CA ARG A 40 -14.66 8.83 13.77
C ARG A 40 -16.05 8.36 14.24
N VAL A 41 -17.10 8.91 13.63
CA VAL A 41 -18.49 8.49 13.87
C VAL A 41 -18.80 7.19 13.13
N LEU A 42 -18.31 7.04 11.87
CA LEU A 42 -18.46 5.83 11.06
C LEU A 42 -17.75 4.61 11.69
N ALA A 43 -16.68 4.82 12.45
CA ALA A 43 -16.04 3.76 13.23
C ALA A 43 -16.97 3.20 14.32
N ILE A 44 -17.97 4.00 14.77
CA ILE A 44 -18.97 3.60 15.76
C ILE A 44 -20.26 3.14 15.07
N TRP A 45 -20.59 3.73 13.91
CA TRP A 45 -21.78 3.47 13.10
C TRP A 45 -21.46 3.30 11.61
N PRO A 46 -21.08 2.10 11.16
CA PRO A 46 -20.67 1.86 9.77
C PRO A 46 -21.77 2.04 8.74
N THR A 47 -23.03 2.06 9.16
CA THR A 47 -24.22 2.16 8.29
C THR A 47 -24.74 3.58 8.04
N LEU A 48 -23.94 4.61 8.35
CA LEU A 48 -24.35 6.00 8.07
C LEU A 48 -24.59 6.24 6.58
N PRO A 49 -25.66 6.97 6.20
CA PRO A 49 -25.92 7.30 4.80
C PRO A 49 -24.73 7.99 4.14
N GLY A 50 -24.35 7.53 2.95
CA GLY A 50 -23.25 8.09 2.18
C GLY A 50 -21.86 7.64 2.63
N ALA A 51 -21.74 6.54 3.38
CA ALA A 51 -20.47 5.95 3.80
C ALA A 51 -19.52 5.70 2.62
N ASN A 52 -19.99 5.14 1.50
CA ASN A 52 -19.17 4.82 0.32
C ASN A 52 -19.25 5.88 -0.79
N LYS A 53 -19.70 7.09 -0.49
CA LYS A 53 -19.72 8.16 -1.48
C LYS A 53 -18.30 8.49 -1.92
N VAL A 54 -18.07 8.48 -3.24
CA VAL A 54 -16.78 8.89 -3.81
C VAL A 54 -16.64 10.41 -3.67
N CYS A 55 -15.51 10.81 -3.10
CA CYS A 55 -15.07 12.19 -2.95
C CYS A 55 -13.80 12.41 -3.75
N CYS A 56 -13.41 13.67 -3.95
CA CYS A 56 -12.17 14.03 -4.61
C CYS A 56 -11.44 15.08 -3.78
N LEU A 57 -10.13 14.95 -3.71
CA LEU A 57 -9.22 15.98 -3.20
C LEU A 57 -8.08 16.20 -4.18
N GLU A 58 -7.43 17.36 -4.10
CA GLU A 58 -6.22 17.70 -4.84
C GLU A 58 -5.21 18.25 -3.84
N THR A 59 -4.01 17.67 -3.82
CA THR A 59 -2.91 18.12 -2.97
C THR A 59 -2.26 19.40 -3.53
N THR A 60 -1.45 20.06 -2.72
CA THR A 60 -0.63 21.22 -3.17
C THR A 60 0.40 20.82 -4.22
N ASP A 61 0.83 19.58 -4.20
CA ASP A 61 1.79 19.02 -5.16
C ASP A 61 1.13 18.58 -6.47
N GLY A 62 -0.19 18.70 -6.55
CA GLY A 62 -0.98 18.46 -7.77
C GLY A 62 -1.51 17.02 -7.89
N ASP A 63 -1.39 16.18 -6.86
CA ASP A 63 -1.99 14.86 -6.88
C ASP A 63 -3.51 14.94 -6.71
N VAL A 64 -4.23 14.28 -7.59
CA VAL A 64 -5.71 14.20 -7.56
C VAL A 64 -6.10 12.81 -7.06
N LEU A 65 -6.82 12.75 -5.95
CA LEU A 65 -7.25 11.51 -5.33
C LEU A 65 -8.77 11.40 -5.28
N TYR A 66 -9.30 10.38 -5.93
CA TYR A 66 -10.68 9.93 -5.75
C TYR A 66 -10.67 8.84 -4.68
N TYR A 67 -11.45 9.04 -3.63
CA TYR A 67 -11.53 8.15 -2.49
C TYR A 67 -12.98 8.01 -2.02
N ARG A 68 -13.31 6.89 -1.41
CA ARG A 68 -14.63 6.68 -0.79
C ARG A 68 -14.61 7.24 0.61
N ARG A 69 -15.76 7.74 1.03
CA ARG A 69 -15.98 8.20 2.39
C ARG A 69 -16.15 7.00 3.32
N ASN A 70 -15.12 6.18 3.45
CA ASN A 70 -15.05 5.05 4.36
C ASN A 70 -13.73 5.08 5.15
N ARG A 71 -13.60 4.14 6.07
CA ARG A 71 -12.46 4.05 6.97
C ARG A 71 -11.17 3.72 6.21
N GLY A 72 -11.23 2.74 5.33
CA GLY A 72 -10.05 2.22 4.65
C GLY A 72 -9.37 3.26 3.77
N ASP A 73 -10.14 3.92 2.88
CA ASP A 73 -9.58 4.90 1.96
C ASP A 73 -8.99 6.13 2.70
N LEU A 74 -9.68 6.62 3.75
CA LEU A 74 -9.17 7.71 4.59
C LEU A 74 -7.92 7.31 5.38
N GLN A 75 -7.86 6.07 5.83
CA GLN A 75 -6.68 5.52 6.49
C GLN A 75 -5.51 5.43 5.51
N GLY A 76 -5.72 4.92 4.30
CA GLY A 76 -4.68 4.87 3.26
C GLY A 76 -4.11 6.25 2.92
N ILE A 77 -4.97 7.28 2.77
CA ILE A 77 -4.51 8.66 2.58
C ILE A 77 -3.61 9.10 3.75
N ARG A 78 -4.01 8.81 4.97
CA ARG A 78 -3.23 9.16 6.15
C ARG A 78 -1.88 8.44 6.17
N GLU A 79 -1.86 7.14 5.99
CA GLU A 79 -0.66 6.31 6.05
C GLU A 79 0.37 6.74 5.02
N ILE A 80 -0.09 7.06 3.82
CA ILE A 80 0.79 7.36 2.69
C ILE A 80 1.20 8.83 2.66
N TYR A 81 0.27 9.79 2.82
CA TYR A 81 0.57 11.23 2.69
C TYR A 81 0.96 11.91 3.99
N ILE A 82 0.61 11.35 5.16
CA ILE A 82 0.88 11.98 6.46
C ILE A 82 1.94 11.21 7.24
N ASP A 83 1.79 9.89 7.30
CA ASP A 83 2.72 9.01 8.04
C ASP A 83 3.91 8.58 7.15
N GLU A 84 3.82 8.75 5.82
CA GLU A 84 4.84 8.44 4.79
C GLU A 84 5.44 7.03 4.95
N ILE A 85 4.59 6.03 5.19
CA ILE A 85 5.01 4.67 5.58
C ILE A 85 5.89 3.96 4.54
N TYR A 86 5.81 4.36 3.27
CA TYR A 86 6.60 3.81 2.16
C TYR A 86 7.80 4.68 1.77
N SER A 87 8.24 5.60 2.66
CA SER A 87 9.44 6.40 2.40
C SER A 87 10.69 5.53 2.26
N LEU A 88 11.43 5.75 1.19
CA LEU A 88 12.69 5.06 0.90
C LEU A 88 13.88 5.75 1.60
N PRO A 89 15.02 5.04 1.77
CA PRO A 89 16.23 5.62 2.33
C PRO A 89 16.76 6.76 1.47
N ASP A 90 17.53 7.66 2.08
CA ASP A 90 18.22 8.73 1.36
C ASP A 90 19.15 8.14 0.32
N GLY A 91 19.11 8.67 -0.90
CA GLY A 91 19.89 8.17 -2.03
C GLY A 91 19.26 7.00 -2.79
N ALA A 92 18.12 6.46 -2.35
CA ALA A 92 17.36 5.52 -3.16
C ALA A 92 16.82 6.22 -4.41
N ASN A 93 17.04 5.62 -5.56
CA ASN A 93 16.64 6.18 -6.85
C ASN A 93 15.98 5.10 -7.73
N PRO A 94 14.78 4.60 -7.34
CA PRO A 94 14.04 3.66 -8.16
C PRO A 94 13.58 4.31 -9.45
N THR A 95 13.47 3.53 -10.53
CA THR A 95 13.02 4.01 -11.84
C THR A 95 11.65 3.50 -12.21
N SER A 96 11.19 2.44 -11.56
CA SER A 96 9.91 1.78 -11.83
C SER A 96 9.33 1.17 -10.57
N LEU A 97 8.04 0.87 -10.58
CA LEU A 97 7.29 0.30 -9.47
C LEU A 97 6.48 -0.92 -9.91
N VAL A 98 6.52 -1.96 -9.11
CA VAL A 98 5.50 -3.01 -9.08
C VAL A 98 4.79 -2.90 -7.73
N ASP A 99 3.47 -2.69 -7.76
CA ASP A 99 2.62 -2.47 -6.57
C ASP A 99 1.61 -3.62 -6.46
N PHE A 100 1.91 -4.59 -5.61
CA PHE A 100 1.01 -5.69 -5.27
C PHE A 100 0.12 -5.31 -4.10
N GLY A 101 -1.21 -5.34 -4.31
CA GLY A 101 -2.20 -4.79 -3.40
C GLY A 101 -2.30 -3.27 -3.52
N ALA A 102 -2.47 -2.78 -4.74
CA ALA A 102 -2.46 -1.34 -5.02
C ALA A 102 -3.70 -0.60 -4.46
N ASN A 103 -4.73 -1.34 -4.04
CA ASN A 103 -5.99 -0.79 -3.56
C ASN A 103 -6.55 0.26 -4.53
N ILE A 104 -6.84 1.48 -4.08
CA ILE A 104 -7.31 2.58 -4.95
C ILE A 104 -6.16 3.39 -5.56
N GLY A 105 -4.90 2.93 -5.50
CA GLY A 105 -3.74 3.51 -6.17
C GLY A 105 -3.04 4.67 -5.47
N ILE A 106 -3.33 4.92 -4.19
CA ILE A 106 -2.74 6.05 -3.45
C ILE A 106 -1.23 5.88 -3.33
N ALA A 107 -0.74 4.67 -2.99
CA ALA A 107 0.68 4.37 -2.89
C ALA A 107 1.38 4.51 -4.24
N THR A 108 0.78 3.97 -5.31
CA THR A 108 1.31 4.09 -6.66
C THR A 108 1.52 5.55 -7.06
N ILE A 109 0.53 6.43 -6.82
CA ILE A 109 0.61 7.85 -7.16
C ILE A 109 1.73 8.52 -6.35
N TRP A 110 1.70 8.36 -5.04
CA TRP A 110 2.65 8.98 -4.13
C TRP A 110 4.10 8.58 -4.43
N LEU A 111 4.36 7.27 -4.60
CA LEU A 111 5.68 6.75 -4.95
C LEU A 111 6.14 7.25 -6.31
N SER A 112 5.26 7.24 -7.31
CA SER A 112 5.60 7.69 -8.66
C SER A 112 5.99 9.17 -8.69
N ARG A 113 5.26 10.02 -7.98
CA ARG A 113 5.55 11.47 -7.89
C ARG A 113 6.81 11.74 -7.09
N ARG A 114 6.93 11.13 -5.91
CA ARG A 114 8.04 11.38 -5.00
C ARG A 114 9.38 10.97 -5.54
N TYR A 115 9.43 9.87 -6.30
CA TYR A 115 10.68 9.29 -6.81
C TYR A 115 10.83 9.41 -8.33
N GLY A 116 9.89 10.04 -9.03
CA GLY A 116 9.98 10.27 -10.47
C GLY A 116 9.97 8.97 -11.28
N LEU A 117 9.10 8.03 -10.92
CA LEU A 117 9.05 6.71 -11.58
C LEU A 117 8.49 6.82 -13.00
N HIS A 118 9.10 6.09 -13.94
CA HIS A 118 8.75 6.18 -15.36
C HIS A 118 7.82 5.06 -15.83
N ALA A 119 7.74 3.95 -15.10
CA ALA A 119 6.91 2.81 -15.40
C ALA A 119 6.33 2.20 -14.13
N SER A 120 5.14 1.63 -14.22
CA SER A 120 4.54 0.91 -13.10
C SER A 120 3.61 -0.20 -13.55
N LEU A 121 3.51 -1.25 -12.72
CA LEU A 121 2.42 -2.22 -12.71
C LEU A 121 1.72 -2.13 -11.35
N SER A 122 0.41 -1.94 -11.35
CA SER A 122 -0.43 -1.94 -10.16
C SER A 122 -1.43 -3.09 -10.21
N VAL A 123 -1.40 -3.95 -9.19
CA VAL A 123 -2.24 -5.15 -9.11
C VAL A 123 -3.20 -5.02 -7.94
N GLU A 124 -4.50 -5.19 -8.20
CA GLU A 124 -5.55 -5.07 -7.20
C GLU A 124 -6.66 -6.09 -7.49
N PRO A 125 -6.98 -6.99 -6.54
CA PRO A 125 -7.98 -8.04 -6.76
C PRO A 125 -9.43 -7.55 -6.72
N VAL A 126 -9.77 -6.56 -5.90
CA VAL A 126 -11.17 -6.13 -5.70
C VAL A 126 -11.61 -5.21 -6.83
N PRO A 127 -12.63 -5.56 -7.63
CA PRO A 127 -13.03 -4.79 -8.81
C PRO A 127 -13.40 -3.32 -8.53
N GLU A 128 -14.03 -3.05 -7.39
CA GLU A 128 -14.39 -1.68 -6.99
C GLU A 128 -13.17 -0.83 -6.65
N ASN A 129 -12.15 -1.43 -6.01
CA ASN A 129 -10.87 -0.77 -5.76
C ASN A 129 -10.13 -0.55 -7.07
N PHE A 130 -10.08 -1.58 -7.92
CA PHE A 130 -9.43 -1.54 -9.22
C PHE A 130 -10.00 -0.43 -10.12
N ALA A 131 -11.33 -0.28 -10.16
CA ALA A 131 -11.97 0.80 -10.90
C ALA A 131 -11.54 2.19 -10.39
N LEU A 132 -11.41 2.35 -9.07
CA LEU A 132 -10.93 3.59 -8.48
C LEU A 132 -9.42 3.80 -8.70
N LEU A 133 -8.62 2.73 -8.63
CA LEU A 133 -7.20 2.72 -9.01
C LEU A 133 -7.00 3.30 -10.42
N GLN A 134 -7.69 2.73 -11.41
CA GLN A 134 -7.59 3.20 -12.80
C GLN A 134 -7.96 4.69 -12.93
N ARG A 135 -9.06 5.09 -12.27
CA ARG A 135 -9.49 6.49 -12.24
C ARG A 135 -8.44 7.42 -11.62
N ASN A 136 -7.83 6.99 -10.54
CA ASN A 136 -6.80 7.74 -9.83
C ASN A 136 -5.53 7.88 -10.66
N LEU A 137 -5.04 6.81 -11.27
CA LEU A 137 -3.88 6.85 -12.15
C LEU A 137 -4.12 7.78 -13.35
N LEU A 138 -5.27 7.67 -14.00
CA LEU A 138 -5.63 8.52 -15.13
C LEU A 138 -5.68 10.00 -14.73
N ALA A 139 -6.28 10.33 -13.59
CA ALA A 139 -6.39 11.71 -13.09
C ALA A 139 -5.03 12.35 -12.80
N ASN A 140 -4.00 11.52 -12.58
CA ASN A 140 -2.64 11.94 -12.31
C ASN A 140 -1.70 11.82 -13.51
N ASN A 141 -2.23 11.48 -14.71
CA ASN A 141 -1.46 11.22 -15.92
C ASN A 141 -0.39 10.12 -15.75
N LEU A 142 -0.71 9.11 -14.94
CA LEU A 142 0.10 7.92 -14.75
C LEU A 142 -0.46 6.80 -15.63
N PHE A 143 0.28 6.42 -16.68
CA PHE A 143 -0.14 5.45 -17.70
C PHE A 143 0.53 4.09 -17.49
N GLY A 144 0.72 3.69 -16.23
CA GLY A 144 1.24 2.37 -15.88
C GLY A 144 0.27 1.23 -16.23
N GLN A 145 0.81 0.02 -16.26
CA GLN A 145 0.00 -1.19 -16.41
C GLN A 145 -0.86 -1.41 -15.16
N THR A 146 -2.06 -1.94 -15.35
CA THR A 146 -2.96 -2.32 -14.24
C THR A 146 -3.48 -3.73 -14.46
N LEU A 147 -3.62 -4.52 -13.39
CA LEU A 147 -4.08 -5.89 -13.43
C LEU A 147 -5.13 -6.12 -12.33
N ASN A 148 -6.35 -6.49 -12.73
CA ASN A 148 -7.40 -6.85 -11.76
C ASN A 148 -7.28 -8.34 -11.41
N ALA A 149 -6.41 -8.64 -10.46
CA ALA A 149 -6.13 -9.99 -10.00
C ALA A 149 -5.50 -9.97 -8.60
N ALA A 150 -5.47 -11.11 -7.92
CA ALA A 150 -4.59 -11.36 -6.79
C ALA A 150 -3.22 -11.87 -7.28
N ILE A 151 -2.21 -11.75 -6.44
CA ILE A 151 -0.88 -12.34 -6.66
C ILE A 151 -0.71 -13.51 -5.68
N GLY A 152 -0.20 -14.61 -6.17
CA GLY A 152 0.10 -15.80 -5.39
C GLY A 152 1.36 -16.51 -5.89
N ALA A 153 1.69 -17.66 -5.29
CA ALA A 153 2.80 -18.50 -5.74
C ALA A 153 2.60 -19.00 -7.17
N THR A 154 1.37 -19.40 -7.50
CA THR A 154 0.99 -19.98 -8.80
C THR A 154 -0.31 -19.38 -9.32
N ASN A 155 -0.57 -19.60 -10.62
CA ASN A 155 -1.86 -19.20 -11.21
C ASN A 155 -3.01 -20.04 -10.64
N GLY A 156 -4.19 -19.42 -10.51
CA GLY A 156 -5.39 -20.10 -10.03
C GLY A 156 -6.57 -19.16 -9.85
N THR A 157 -7.47 -19.56 -8.99
CA THR A 157 -8.57 -18.73 -8.48
C THR A 157 -8.66 -18.88 -6.96
N VAL A 158 -9.12 -17.83 -6.31
CA VAL A 158 -9.33 -17.81 -4.86
C VAL A 158 -10.63 -17.10 -4.53
N MET A 159 -11.30 -17.56 -3.47
CA MET A 159 -12.41 -16.81 -2.90
C MET A 159 -11.85 -15.70 -2.02
N PHE A 160 -12.31 -14.47 -2.27
CA PHE A 160 -11.84 -13.27 -1.60
C PHE A 160 -12.99 -12.64 -0.80
N ASP A 161 -12.71 -12.20 0.41
CA ASP A 161 -13.65 -11.41 1.18
C ASP A 161 -13.52 -9.93 0.78
N GLY A 162 -14.39 -9.50 -0.13
CA GLY A 162 -14.50 -8.11 -0.55
C GLY A 162 -15.30 -7.24 0.43
N SER A 163 -15.32 -7.57 1.72
CA SER A 163 -16.09 -6.82 2.71
C SER A 163 -15.70 -5.34 2.74
N PHE A 164 -16.65 -4.49 3.10
CA PHE A 164 -16.64 -3.02 3.00
C PHE A 164 -15.49 -2.27 3.72
N GLU A 165 -14.66 -2.95 4.47
CA GLU A 165 -13.42 -2.40 5.01
C GLU A 165 -12.28 -2.78 4.07
N THR A 166 -12.06 -1.97 3.06
CA THR A 166 -11.22 -2.20 1.87
C THR A 166 -9.73 -2.50 2.13
N ASN A 167 -9.29 -2.43 3.37
CA ASN A 167 -7.92 -2.74 3.79
C ASN A 167 -7.82 -4.10 4.49
N MET A 168 -8.85 -4.95 4.44
CA MET A 168 -8.90 -6.22 5.15
C MET A 168 -9.42 -7.36 4.26
N GLY A 169 -9.20 -7.26 2.95
CA GLY A 169 -9.54 -8.33 2.01
C GLY A 169 -8.73 -9.58 2.33
N ARG A 170 -9.38 -10.71 2.59
CA ARG A 170 -8.73 -11.98 2.92
C ARG A 170 -8.86 -13.00 1.81
N MET A 171 -7.76 -13.61 1.42
CA MET A 171 -7.79 -14.82 0.60
C MET A 171 -8.37 -16.00 1.40
N GLY A 172 -9.25 -16.78 0.76
CA GLY A 172 -9.78 -18.04 1.32
C GLY A 172 -11.09 -17.96 2.09
N ALA A 173 -11.64 -16.77 2.35
CA ALA A 173 -12.93 -16.61 3.01
C ALA A 173 -13.70 -15.45 2.37
N GLY A 174 -14.68 -15.74 1.50
CA GLY A 174 -15.48 -14.69 0.87
C GLY A 174 -16.39 -15.20 -0.22
N THR A 175 -17.10 -14.27 -0.88
CA THR A 175 -18.05 -14.57 -1.96
C THR A 175 -17.57 -14.09 -3.34
N LEU A 176 -16.44 -13.37 -3.40
CA LEU A 176 -15.88 -12.87 -4.65
C LEU A 176 -14.81 -13.86 -5.15
N GLU A 177 -15.06 -14.45 -6.31
CA GLU A 177 -14.04 -15.25 -7.00
C GLU A 177 -13.07 -14.31 -7.71
N VAL A 178 -11.76 -14.46 -7.42
CA VAL A 178 -10.68 -13.63 -7.95
C VAL A 178 -9.67 -14.50 -8.67
N THR A 179 -9.25 -14.07 -9.86
CA THR A 179 -8.12 -14.69 -10.56
C THR A 179 -6.82 -14.42 -9.82
N VAL A 180 -6.01 -15.46 -9.65
CA VAL A 180 -4.66 -15.39 -9.07
C VAL A 180 -3.64 -15.53 -10.19
N HIS A 181 -2.67 -14.63 -10.25
CA HIS A 181 -1.50 -14.76 -11.11
C HIS A 181 -0.26 -15.11 -10.30
N GLY A 182 0.51 -16.09 -10.80
CA GLY A 182 1.77 -16.48 -10.20
C GLY A 182 2.80 -15.35 -10.28
N VAL A 183 3.37 -14.97 -9.14
CA VAL A 183 4.28 -13.82 -9.03
C VAL A 183 5.48 -13.93 -9.97
N ALA A 184 6.11 -15.10 -10.09
CA ALA A 184 7.25 -15.30 -10.98
C ALA A 184 6.89 -15.03 -12.44
N GLN A 185 5.69 -15.44 -12.87
CA GLN A 185 5.21 -15.18 -14.24
C GLN A 185 4.91 -13.70 -14.44
N VAL A 186 4.28 -13.04 -13.49
CA VAL A 186 4.00 -11.59 -13.56
C VAL A 186 5.29 -10.81 -13.70
N VAL A 187 6.30 -11.10 -12.85
CA VAL A 187 7.60 -10.41 -12.89
C VAL A 187 8.34 -10.69 -14.19
N ALA A 188 8.30 -11.93 -14.71
CA ALA A 188 8.95 -12.29 -15.97
C ALA A 188 8.32 -11.63 -17.20
N ASN A 189 7.05 -11.26 -17.14
CA ASN A 189 6.30 -10.66 -18.24
C ASN A 189 6.23 -9.13 -18.20
N LEU A 190 6.96 -8.47 -17.28
CA LEU A 190 7.06 -7.01 -17.26
C LEU A 190 7.72 -6.51 -18.55
N ASP A 191 7.17 -5.45 -19.14
CA ASP A 191 7.72 -4.78 -20.33
C ASP A 191 8.75 -3.70 -19.95
N PHE A 192 9.11 -3.59 -18.68
CA PHE A 192 10.12 -2.69 -18.15
C PHE A 192 11.03 -3.40 -17.13
N ALA A 193 12.22 -2.85 -16.90
CA ALA A 193 13.11 -3.33 -15.83
C ALA A 193 12.56 -2.93 -14.46
N PRO A 194 12.19 -3.89 -13.58
CA PRO A 194 11.64 -3.57 -12.27
C PRO A 194 12.74 -3.04 -11.34
N SER A 195 12.37 -2.09 -10.48
CA SER A 195 13.30 -1.44 -9.55
C SER A 195 12.80 -1.46 -8.11
N LEU A 196 11.58 -0.99 -7.87
CA LEU A 196 10.91 -1.00 -6.58
C LEU A 196 9.73 -1.97 -6.61
N LEU A 197 9.66 -2.84 -5.61
CA LEU A 197 8.50 -3.65 -5.30
C LEU A 197 7.83 -3.12 -4.04
N LYS A 198 6.51 -2.85 -4.09
CA LYS A 198 5.66 -2.70 -2.91
C LYS A 198 4.76 -3.93 -2.79
N VAL A 199 4.68 -4.50 -1.59
CA VAL A 199 3.82 -5.64 -1.27
C VAL A 199 2.94 -5.31 -0.07
N ASP A 200 1.64 -5.45 -0.25
CA ASP A 200 0.64 -5.28 0.79
C ASP A 200 -0.58 -6.12 0.35
N VAL A 201 -0.50 -7.42 0.58
CA VAL A 201 -1.40 -8.43 -0.01
C VAL A 201 -2.24 -9.16 1.02
N GLU A 202 -2.35 -8.58 2.22
CA GLU A 202 -3.29 -8.96 3.29
C GLU A 202 -3.31 -10.48 3.58
N GLY A 203 -2.10 -11.04 3.80
CA GLY A 203 -1.92 -12.43 4.24
C GLY A 203 -1.40 -13.41 3.18
N ALA A 204 -1.13 -12.95 1.95
CA ALA A 204 -0.47 -13.79 0.93
C ALA A 204 1.06 -13.74 1.00
N GLU A 205 1.66 -13.03 1.96
CA GLU A 205 3.11 -12.86 2.08
C GLU A 205 3.81 -14.20 2.26
N ARG A 206 3.21 -15.14 3.01
CA ARG A 206 3.73 -16.49 3.21
C ARG A 206 3.80 -17.25 1.87
N ASP A 207 2.71 -17.24 1.11
CA ASP A 207 2.61 -17.89 -0.19
C ASP A 207 3.65 -17.33 -1.18
N LEU A 208 3.91 -16.03 -1.15
CA LEU A 208 4.86 -15.37 -2.05
C LEU A 208 6.33 -15.65 -1.69
N PHE A 209 6.68 -15.67 -0.41
CA PHE A 209 8.09 -15.64 0.01
C PHE A 209 8.55 -16.90 0.74
N LEU A 210 7.66 -17.75 1.25
CA LEU A 210 8.03 -18.91 2.07
C LEU A 210 7.62 -20.26 1.46
N ASP A 211 6.45 -20.32 0.82
CA ASP A 211 5.96 -21.59 0.28
C ASP A 211 6.64 -21.98 -1.05
N GLN A 212 7.44 -21.07 -1.60
CA GLN A 212 8.33 -21.30 -2.73
C GLN A 212 9.62 -20.49 -2.61
N GLU A 213 10.66 -20.87 -3.37
CA GLU A 213 11.90 -20.10 -3.47
C GLU A 213 11.61 -18.72 -4.13
N PRO A 214 11.76 -17.60 -3.42
CA PRO A 214 11.37 -16.28 -3.96
C PRO A 214 12.46 -15.68 -4.86
N SER A 215 13.07 -16.47 -5.75
CA SER A 215 14.15 -16.02 -6.67
C SER A 215 13.71 -14.91 -7.62
N TRP A 216 12.41 -14.80 -7.91
CA TRP A 216 11.83 -13.70 -8.67
C TRP A 216 12.08 -12.32 -8.02
N ALA A 217 12.22 -12.27 -6.69
CA ALA A 217 12.50 -11.04 -5.96
C ALA A 217 13.85 -10.41 -6.35
N GLN A 218 14.79 -11.22 -6.84
CA GLN A 218 16.10 -10.74 -7.31
C GLN A 218 16.01 -9.81 -8.52
N ALA A 219 14.88 -9.70 -9.19
CA ALA A 219 14.66 -8.71 -10.24
C ALA A 219 14.61 -7.27 -9.72
N PHE A 220 14.33 -7.08 -8.42
CA PHE A 220 14.17 -5.77 -7.80
C PHE A 220 15.42 -5.28 -7.11
N GLN A 221 15.54 -3.96 -6.94
CA GLN A 221 16.59 -3.30 -6.16
C GLN A 221 16.12 -2.98 -4.74
N LEU A 222 14.82 -2.68 -4.60
CA LEU A 222 14.17 -2.26 -3.37
C LEU A 222 12.87 -3.04 -3.18
N ILE A 223 12.62 -3.47 -1.95
CA ILE A 223 11.34 -4.09 -1.57
C ILE A 223 10.82 -3.35 -0.33
N VAL A 224 9.62 -2.80 -0.41
CA VAL A 224 8.85 -2.35 0.74
C VAL A 224 7.65 -3.28 0.90
N ILE A 225 7.48 -3.83 2.10
CA ILE A 225 6.44 -4.82 2.38
C ILE A 225 5.75 -4.50 3.70
N GLU A 226 4.42 -4.52 3.70
CA GLU A 226 3.64 -4.60 4.93
C GLU A 226 3.52 -6.07 5.34
N VAL A 227 3.95 -6.39 6.55
CA VAL A 227 3.94 -7.75 7.09
C VAL A 227 2.72 -7.92 7.99
N HIS A 228 1.96 -8.98 7.78
CA HIS A 228 0.79 -9.35 8.58
C HIS A 228 1.14 -10.50 9.52
N PRO A 229 1.58 -10.22 10.79
CA PRO A 229 2.09 -11.24 11.72
C PRO A 229 1.07 -12.30 12.10
N GLU A 230 -0.20 -12.05 11.87
CA GLU A 230 -1.29 -13.00 12.01
C GLU A 230 -1.30 -14.12 10.95
N HIS A 231 -0.55 -13.93 9.85
CA HIS A 231 -0.48 -14.84 8.70
C HIS A 231 0.92 -15.38 8.44
N VAL A 232 1.96 -14.64 8.82
CA VAL A 232 3.36 -15.02 8.54
C VAL A 232 4.25 -14.62 9.72
N ASP A 233 5.23 -15.48 10.05
CA ASP A 233 6.28 -15.09 11.00
C ASP A 233 7.18 -14.02 10.36
N PRO A 234 7.26 -12.81 10.96
CA PRO A 234 8.07 -11.74 10.41
C PRO A 234 9.56 -12.10 10.27
N VAL A 235 10.11 -12.92 11.17
CA VAL A 235 11.53 -13.29 11.15
C VAL A 235 11.80 -14.29 10.03
N GLU A 236 10.90 -15.25 9.81
CA GLU A 236 11.00 -16.17 8.66
C GLU A 236 10.94 -15.39 7.34
N LEU A 237 9.99 -14.46 7.21
CA LEU A 237 9.83 -13.65 6.01
C LEU A 237 11.06 -12.77 5.75
N GLU A 238 11.54 -12.05 6.76
CA GLU A 238 12.75 -11.24 6.68
C GLU A 238 13.95 -12.08 6.25
N THR A 239 14.10 -13.27 6.82
CA THR A 239 15.18 -14.21 6.48
C THR A 239 15.10 -14.69 5.03
N ALA A 240 13.90 -15.04 4.55
CA ALA A 240 13.69 -15.48 3.18
C ALA A 240 14.08 -14.38 2.17
N ILE A 241 13.68 -13.13 2.42
CA ILE A 241 14.04 -11.99 1.57
C ILE A 241 15.54 -11.71 1.63
N MET A 242 16.17 -11.76 2.81
CA MET A 242 17.61 -11.53 2.95
C MET A 242 18.42 -12.61 2.25
N ASN A 243 17.97 -13.86 2.20
CA ASN A 243 18.60 -14.95 1.48
C ASN A 243 18.62 -14.72 -0.05
N GLN A 244 17.76 -13.83 -0.57
CA GLN A 244 17.78 -13.40 -1.97
C GLN A 244 18.79 -12.25 -2.24
N GLY A 245 19.68 -11.95 -1.29
CA GLY A 245 20.71 -10.92 -1.43
C GLY A 245 20.27 -9.51 -1.04
N PHE A 246 19.22 -9.40 -0.25
CA PHE A 246 18.77 -8.13 0.30
C PHE A 246 19.32 -7.90 1.72
N ARG A 247 19.39 -6.64 2.12
CA ARG A 247 19.64 -6.20 3.49
C ARG A 247 18.41 -5.50 4.02
N TYR A 248 17.99 -5.86 5.22
CA TYR A 248 16.94 -5.16 5.94
C TYR A 248 17.39 -3.74 6.33
N PHE A 249 16.55 -2.77 6.06
CA PHE A 249 16.71 -1.38 6.48
C PHE A 249 15.64 -1.09 7.52
N PRO A 250 16.00 -0.83 8.78
CA PRO A 250 15.00 -0.49 9.79
C PRO A 250 14.29 0.81 9.38
N PRO A 251 12.97 0.88 9.57
CA PRO A 251 12.22 2.10 9.30
C PRO A 251 12.83 3.26 10.10
N LYS A 252 12.91 4.45 9.48
CA LYS A 252 13.27 5.66 10.21
C LYS A 252 12.26 5.80 11.35
N GLU A 253 12.74 6.01 12.59
CA GLU A 253 11.87 6.40 13.69
C GLU A 253 11.16 7.69 13.29
N VAL A 254 9.91 7.56 12.84
CA VAL A 254 9.10 8.73 12.59
C VAL A 254 8.84 9.35 13.95
N SER A 255 9.23 10.61 14.16
CA SER A 255 9.14 11.37 15.40
C SER A 255 7.72 11.50 15.98
N THR A 256 6.78 10.77 15.43
CA THR A 256 5.35 10.80 15.68
C THR A 256 4.90 9.89 16.82
N GLY A 257 5.81 9.09 17.42
CA GLY A 257 5.49 8.25 18.60
C GLY A 257 4.42 7.17 18.37
N ILE A 258 4.00 6.95 17.14
CA ILE A 258 3.01 5.94 16.78
C ILE A 258 3.74 4.73 16.25
N HIS A 259 3.56 3.60 16.90
CA HIS A 259 4.16 2.30 16.61
C HIS A 259 3.65 1.67 15.29
N ARG A 260 3.66 2.40 14.17
CA ARG A 260 3.33 1.83 12.84
C ARG A 260 4.51 1.14 12.19
N ALA A 261 5.73 1.46 12.57
CA ALA A 261 6.97 0.77 12.18
C ALA A 261 7.02 -0.75 12.51
N LYS A 262 5.92 -1.34 12.99
CA LYS A 262 5.87 -2.76 13.33
C LYS A 262 5.51 -3.67 12.18
N ARG A 263 4.87 -3.17 11.12
CA ARG A 263 4.44 -3.97 9.97
C ARG A 263 5.28 -3.71 8.73
N GLU A 264 5.62 -2.46 8.46
CA GLU A 264 6.36 -2.11 7.26
C GLU A 264 7.84 -2.51 7.37
N ARG A 265 8.33 -3.17 6.33
CA ARG A 265 9.72 -3.58 6.18
C ARG A 265 10.29 -3.07 4.88
N LEU A 266 11.51 -2.58 4.93
CA LEU A 266 12.24 -2.12 3.76
C LEU A 266 13.51 -2.95 3.58
N PHE A 267 13.72 -3.41 2.36
CA PHE A 267 14.90 -4.17 1.98
C PHE A 267 15.59 -3.52 0.78
N VAL A 268 16.90 -3.47 0.84
CA VAL A 268 17.75 -2.93 -0.23
C VAL A 268 18.67 -4.04 -0.71
N ARG A 269 18.72 -4.27 -2.01
CA ARG A 269 19.61 -5.27 -2.61
C ARG A 269 21.06 -4.87 -2.39
N GLN A 270 21.86 -5.80 -1.93
CA GLN A 270 23.30 -5.59 -1.82
C GLN A 270 23.92 -5.58 -3.22
N PRO A 271 24.84 -4.66 -3.52
CA PRO A 271 25.61 -4.76 -4.75
C PRO A 271 26.29 -6.13 -4.74
N SER A 272 26.16 -6.88 -5.85
CA SER A 272 26.91 -8.12 -6.02
C SER A 272 28.38 -7.80 -5.85
N THR A 273 29.00 -8.30 -4.79
CA THR A 273 30.46 -8.34 -4.68
C THR A 273 30.91 -9.34 -5.74
N LEU A 274 31.14 -8.84 -6.94
CA LEU A 274 31.96 -9.56 -7.91
C LEU A 274 33.30 -9.75 -7.24
N THR A 275 33.50 -10.91 -6.64
CA THR A 275 34.82 -11.41 -6.30
C THR A 275 35.66 -11.37 -7.60
N ARG A 276 36.64 -10.48 -7.63
CA ARG A 276 37.66 -10.46 -8.65
C ARG A 276 38.51 -11.72 -8.54
#